data_5ad9dca3e683b27d99d5b09b96eb489d
#
_entry.id   5ad9dca3e683b27d99d5b09b96eb489d
#
_cell.length_a   1.000
_cell.length_b   1.000
_cell.length_c   1.000
_cell.angle_alpha   90.00
_cell.angle_beta   90.00
_cell.angle_gamma   90.00
#
_symmetry.space_group_name_H-M   'P 1'
#
loop_
_entity.id
_entity.type
_entity.pdbx_description
1 polymer ?
#
loop_
_entity_poly.entity_id
_entity_poly.type
_entity_poly.pdbx_seq_one_letter_code
_entity_poly.pdbx_strand_id
1 'polypeptide(L)'
;MTKIHILFALLIISMQVGCSINVAQPPVIIPSPQIANLQQPNETPSPESAATASPNMVATIPVTWADLNLAGRLVYISVTQGSNGPILGINILNLITGEIDQVFKGPDISWVYYLSVAPDNKLLVMSYTGAPQANTPDNPELYVLPLDGSKPPQLLVAPASQSEQYTQAEWSPDGKYIYYVYNNYQNQPTDQHYPLYQIYRMPYPSGQPEKIADQAFWPRLSSDGSQLVYISMDPVTGKNKIFIANADGSNARMLNITGAWNPDIIDAPIFSPDGQSIIFSALSPQQSYEPSWLEKLMGIEVAEAHSIPSDWWSIPLAGGVATRLTSLRTVGLFASISPDKQYIASYSGGGLFVMKPDGSNITMLIPDMGGVAGMVGWIP
;
A
#
# COMPACT_ATOMS: atom_id res chain seq x y z
N MET A 1 -28.19 21.78 13.87
CA MET A 1 -27.19 20.73 14.04
C MET A 1 -26.11 20.99 13.00
N THR A 2 -25.02 21.54 13.44
CA THR A 2 -23.99 22.18 12.60
C THR A 2 -22.99 21.10 12.16
N LYS A 3 -22.91 20.86 10.85
CA LYS A 3 -21.91 19.95 10.27
C LYS A 3 -20.53 20.61 10.37
N ILE A 4 -19.63 20.00 11.13
CA ILE A 4 -18.22 20.38 11.19
C ILE A 4 -17.54 19.70 10.00
N HIS A 5 -17.14 20.51 9.02
CA HIS A 5 -16.25 20.08 7.95
C HIS A 5 -14.84 20.11 8.51
N ILE A 6 -14.20 18.95 8.62
CA ILE A 6 -12.81 18.83 9.02
C ILE A 6 -11.97 19.08 7.77
N LEU A 7 -11.38 20.27 7.72
CA LEU A 7 -10.40 20.68 6.72
C LEU A 7 -9.05 20.06 7.13
N PHE A 8 -8.51 19.17 6.31
CA PHE A 8 -7.12 18.74 6.41
C PHE A 8 -6.22 19.92 5.98
N ALA A 9 -5.68 20.64 6.95
CA ALA A 9 -4.63 21.62 6.69
C ALA A 9 -3.28 20.90 6.61
N LEU A 10 -2.84 20.62 5.40
CA LEU A 10 -1.44 20.26 5.11
C LEU A 10 -0.56 21.49 5.35
N LEU A 11 0.43 21.33 6.23
CA LEU A 11 1.49 22.33 6.41
C LEU A 11 2.42 22.26 5.18
N ILE A 12 2.27 23.19 4.25
CA ILE A 12 3.06 23.27 3.02
C ILE A 12 4.28 24.14 3.30
N ILE A 13 5.47 23.55 3.22
CA ILE A 13 6.73 24.29 3.11
C ILE A 13 6.94 24.58 1.63
N SER A 14 6.97 25.85 1.27
CA SER A 14 7.19 26.34 -0.09
C SER A 14 8.63 26.07 -0.54
N MET A 15 8.84 25.27 -1.58
CA MET A 15 10.06 25.23 -2.37
C MET A 15 9.78 25.68 -3.79
N GLN A 16 10.62 26.57 -4.29
CA GLN A 16 10.54 27.14 -5.63
C GLN A 16 10.90 26.11 -6.69
N VAL A 17 10.08 26.03 -7.73
CA VAL A 17 10.23 25.09 -8.85
C VAL A 17 11.05 25.75 -9.95
N GLY A 18 12.21 25.17 -10.24
CA GLY A 18 12.91 25.37 -11.51
C GLY A 18 12.52 24.23 -12.47
N CYS A 19 12.17 24.55 -13.71
CA CYS A 19 11.94 23.58 -14.77
C CYS A 19 13.21 22.75 -15.00
N SER A 20 13.18 21.46 -14.68
CA SER A 20 14.24 20.51 -14.99
C SER A 20 13.65 19.21 -15.51
N ILE A 21 14.33 18.64 -16.50
CA ILE A 21 14.07 17.33 -17.10
C ILE A 21 13.96 16.30 -15.96
N ASN A 22 12.85 15.55 -15.91
CA ASN A 22 12.58 14.52 -14.90
C ASN A 22 13.54 13.34 -15.06
N VAL A 23 14.74 13.45 -14.50
CA VAL A 23 15.63 12.33 -14.27
C VAL A 23 15.55 12.01 -12.79
N ALA A 24 15.17 10.78 -12.44
CA ALA A 24 15.21 10.34 -11.05
C ALA A 24 16.61 10.51 -10.47
N GLN A 25 16.70 10.92 -9.21
CA GLN A 25 17.98 10.96 -8.52
C GLN A 25 18.63 9.56 -8.54
N PRO A 26 19.98 9.47 -8.50
CA PRO A 26 20.62 8.15 -8.45
C PRO A 26 20.10 7.35 -7.26
N PRO A 27 19.86 6.05 -7.46
CA PRO A 27 19.38 5.17 -6.39
C PRO A 27 20.37 5.04 -5.25
N VAL A 28 19.87 4.70 -4.07
CA VAL A 28 20.68 4.62 -2.85
C VAL A 28 20.49 3.27 -2.17
N ILE A 29 21.59 2.60 -1.85
CA ILE A 29 21.57 1.33 -1.11
C ILE A 29 21.43 1.62 0.40
N ILE A 30 20.43 1.05 1.02
CA ILE A 30 20.23 1.08 2.48
C ILE A 30 20.82 -0.22 3.05
N PRO A 31 21.78 -0.16 4.01
CA PRO A 31 22.32 -1.38 4.61
C PRO A 31 21.21 -2.20 5.27
N SER A 32 21.24 -3.51 5.04
CA SER A 32 20.31 -4.43 5.72
C SER A 32 20.50 -4.36 7.22
N PRO A 33 19.43 -4.31 8.02
CA PRO A 33 19.54 -4.40 9.47
C PRO A 33 20.10 -5.77 9.83
N GLN A 34 21.11 -5.80 10.71
CA GLN A 34 21.51 -7.05 11.34
C GLN A 34 20.33 -7.53 12.18
N ILE A 35 19.83 -8.73 11.91
CA ILE A 35 18.78 -9.36 12.71
C ILE A 35 19.37 -9.59 14.11
N ALA A 36 19.01 -8.72 15.04
CA ALA A 36 19.30 -9.00 16.45
C ALA A 36 18.42 -10.18 16.86
N ASN A 37 19.05 -11.30 17.21
CA ASN A 37 18.38 -12.43 17.83
C ASN A 37 17.57 -11.92 19.02
N LEU A 38 16.25 -12.07 18.96
CA LEU A 38 15.36 -11.83 20.10
C LEU A 38 15.64 -12.92 21.15
N GLN A 39 16.62 -12.67 22.02
CA GLN A 39 16.77 -13.44 23.25
C GLN A 39 15.66 -13.02 24.22
N GLN A 40 15.10 -14.01 24.90
CA GLN A 40 14.06 -13.87 25.93
C GLN A 40 14.42 -12.82 26.99
N PRO A 41 13.42 -12.11 27.54
CA PRO A 41 13.66 -11.14 28.60
C PRO A 41 14.00 -11.85 29.89
N ASN A 42 15.24 -11.70 30.35
CA ASN A 42 15.60 -11.89 31.72
C ASN A 42 16.20 -10.58 32.27
N GLU A 43 15.58 -10.16 33.37
CA GLU A 43 16.07 -9.20 34.36
C GLU A 43 16.06 -7.70 34.07
N THR A 44 15.34 -7.01 34.91
CA THR A 44 15.21 -5.58 35.08
C THR A 44 16.59 -4.95 35.46
N PRO A 45 17.09 -3.98 34.68
CA PRO A 45 18.13 -3.08 35.19
C PRO A 45 17.50 -1.75 35.65
N SER A 46 18.01 -1.26 36.72
CA SER A 46 17.82 0.04 37.35
C SER A 46 18.14 1.22 36.39
N PRO A 47 17.55 2.41 36.58
CA PRO A 47 17.66 3.51 35.63
C PRO A 47 19.00 4.21 35.76
N GLU A 48 19.87 4.06 34.78
CA GLU A 48 21.05 4.90 34.61
C GLU A 48 20.94 5.69 33.29
N SER A 49 21.10 6.98 33.47
CA SER A 49 21.23 8.08 32.51
C SER A 49 21.25 7.72 30.99
N ALA A 50 20.18 8.05 30.28
CA ALA A 50 20.11 7.98 28.84
C ALA A 50 20.97 9.08 28.20
N ALA A 51 22.13 8.70 27.69
CA ALA A 51 22.80 9.49 26.65
C ALA A 51 21.95 9.43 25.37
N THR A 52 21.52 10.59 24.91
CA THR A 52 20.86 10.79 23.62
C THR A 52 21.80 10.34 22.49
N ALA A 53 21.65 9.12 22.02
CA ALA A 53 22.26 8.68 20.79
C ALA A 53 21.62 9.45 19.64
N SER A 54 22.40 10.31 18.98
CA SER A 54 22.04 10.91 17.68
C SER A 54 21.62 9.78 16.72
N PRO A 55 20.59 10.00 15.89
CA PRO A 55 20.22 9.01 14.90
C PRO A 55 21.45 8.76 14.01
N ASN A 56 21.94 7.52 14.00
CA ASN A 56 23.00 7.10 13.10
C ASN A 56 22.47 7.38 11.67
N MET A 57 23.01 8.43 11.05
CA MET A 57 22.84 8.63 9.61
C MET A 57 23.50 7.43 8.93
N VAL A 58 22.68 6.55 8.41
CA VAL A 58 23.14 5.44 7.56
C VAL A 58 23.77 6.07 6.34
N ALA A 59 25.07 5.85 6.16
CA ALA A 59 25.79 6.34 4.99
C ALA A 59 25.18 5.70 3.73
N THR A 60 24.54 6.51 2.90
CA THR A 60 23.97 6.07 1.62
C THR A 60 25.06 6.12 0.56
N ILE A 61 25.26 5.03 -0.16
CA ILE A 61 26.22 4.97 -1.27
C ILE A 61 25.42 5.19 -2.56
N PRO A 62 25.64 6.31 -3.30
CA PRO A 62 25.03 6.52 -4.58
C PRO A 62 25.52 5.43 -5.55
N VAL A 63 24.59 4.77 -6.23
CA VAL A 63 24.88 3.80 -7.31
C VAL A 63 24.25 4.27 -8.60
N THR A 64 24.78 3.85 -9.74
CA THR A 64 24.11 4.12 -11.01
C THR A 64 22.94 3.14 -11.21
N TRP A 65 21.98 3.51 -12.04
CA TRP A 65 20.86 2.61 -12.37
C TRP A 65 21.35 1.26 -12.95
N ALA A 66 22.40 1.30 -13.75
CA ALA A 66 23.01 0.09 -14.34
C ALA A 66 23.62 -0.84 -13.27
N ASP A 67 24.13 -0.31 -12.17
CA ASP A 67 24.75 -1.10 -11.10
C ASP A 67 23.72 -1.90 -10.29
N LEU A 68 22.44 -1.53 -10.35
CA LEU A 68 21.38 -2.23 -9.64
C LEU A 68 21.10 -3.61 -10.21
N ASN A 69 21.44 -3.84 -11.47
CA ASN A 69 21.15 -5.07 -12.20
C ASN A 69 19.66 -5.48 -12.09
N LEU A 70 18.78 -4.48 -12.13
CA LEU A 70 17.33 -4.63 -12.14
C LEU A 70 16.83 -4.60 -13.59
N ALA A 71 15.72 -5.28 -13.86
CA ALA A 71 15.08 -5.28 -15.16
C ALA A 71 13.60 -4.90 -15.03
N GLY A 72 13.02 -4.44 -16.15
CA GLY A 72 11.63 -4.05 -16.23
C GLY A 72 11.38 -2.61 -15.80
N ARG A 73 10.13 -2.33 -15.48
CA ARG A 73 9.63 -0.99 -15.17
C ARG A 73 8.68 -1.03 -13.98
N LEU A 74 8.66 0.03 -13.19
CA LEU A 74 7.72 0.19 -12.09
C LEU A 74 6.64 1.21 -12.46
N VAL A 75 5.39 0.80 -12.36
CA VAL A 75 4.21 1.66 -12.49
C VAL A 75 3.82 2.11 -11.09
N TYR A 76 3.74 3.40 -10.86
CA TYR A 76 3.46 3.94 -9.52
C TYR A 76 2.64 5.22 -9.56
N ILE A 77 1.99 5.53 -8.44
CA ILE A 77 1.25 6.79 -8.27
C ILE A 77 2.24 7.92 -8.01
N SER A 78 2.15 8.98 -8.79
CA SER A 78 2.96 10.19 -8.61
C SER A 78 2.11 11.33 -8.08
N VAL A 79 2.74 12.23 -7.33
CA VAL A 79 2.13 13.45 -6.81
C VAL A 79 2.91 14.66 -7.30
N THR A 80 2.21 15.62 -7.87
CA THR A 80 2.77 16.93 -8.21
C THR A 80 1.91 18.04 -7.61
N GLN A 81 2.52 19.17 -7.28
CA GLN A 81 1.77 20.31 -6.76
C GLN A 81 1.11 21.07 -7.91
N GLY A 82 -0.21 21.17 -7.87
CA GLY A 82 -1.02 22.02 -8.74
C GLY A 82 -1.28 23.40 -8.15
N SER A 83 -1.97 24.26 -8.89
CA SER A 83 -2.35 25.60 -8.43
C SER A 83 -3.38 25.61 -7.31
N ASN A 84 -4.24 24.59 -7.27
CA ASN A 84 -5.36 24.48 -6.32
C ASN A 84 -5.21 23.31 -5.36
N GLY A 85 -4.15 22.52 -5.46
CA GLY A 85 -3.90 21.35 -4.61
C GLY A 85 -3.06 20.29 -5.30
N PRO A 86 -2.91 19.11 -4.69
CA PRO A 86 -2.14 18.02 -5.26
C PRO A 86 -2.79 17.49 -6.55
N ILE A 87 -1.94 17.16 -7.52
CA ILE A 87 -2.32 16.46 -8.75
C ILE A 87 -1.69 15.10 -8.69
N LEU A 88 -2.51 14.06 -8.68
CA LEU A 88 -2.05 12.70 -8.75
C LEU A 88 -2.01 12.23 -10.20
N GLY A 89 -1.04 11.38 -10.48
CA GLY A 89 -0.83 10.78 -11.79
C GLY A 89 -0.29 9.38 -11.70
N ILE A 90 -0.09 8.78 -12.86
CA ILE A 90 0.56 7.47 -13.00
C ILE A 90 1.83 7.66 -13.79
N ASN A 91 2.94 7.26 -13.21
CA ASN A 91 4.26 7.27 -13.82
C ASN A 91 4.80 5.85 -14.02
N ILE A 92 5.67 5.69 -14.99
CA ILE A 92 6.44 4.48 -15.23
C ILE A 92 7.92 4.82 -15.10
N LEU A 93 8.61 4.16 -14.18
CA LEU A 93 10.06 4.24 -13.99
C LEU A 93 10.74 3.07 -14.71
N ASN A 94 11.64 3.38 -15.62
CA ASN A 94 12.53 2.40 -16.24
C ASN A 94 13.67 2.05 -15.28
N LEU A 95 13.78 0.78 -14.86
CA LEU A 95 14.76 0.35 -13.87
C LEU A 95 16.19 0.21 -14.42
N ILE A 96 16.36 0.25 -15.75
CA ILE A 96 17.68 0.20 -16.39
C ILE A 96 18.27 1.59 -16.56
N THR A 97 17.42 2.57 -16.96
CA THR A 97 17.88 3.92 -17.32
C THR A 97 17.58 4.98 -16.25
N GLY A 98 16.61 4.74 -15.38
CA GLY A 98 16.10 5.72 -14.44
C GLY A 98 15.13 6.74 -15.06
N GLU A 99 14.79 6.58 -16.34
CA GLU A 99 13.84 7.46 -17.02
C GLU A 99 12.43 7.27 -16.47
N ILE A 100 11.70 8.37 -16.36
CA ILE A 100 10.32 8.38 -15.86
C ILE A 100 9.41 8.92 -16.96
N ASP A 101 8.45 8.09 -17.36
CA ASP A 101 7.38 8.45 -18.29
C ASP A 101 6.08 8.69 -17.52
N GLN A 102 5.40 9.81 -17.80
CA GLN A 102 4.08 10.09 -17.25
C GLN A 102 3.00 9.55 -18.19
N VAL A 103 2.28 8.52 -17.75
CA VAL A 103 1.20 7.87 -18.52
C VAL A 103 -0.13 8.58 -18.31
N PHE A 104 -0.36 9.07 -17.10
CA PHE A 104 -1.59 9.76 -16.74
C PHE A 104 -1.30 10.91 -15.79
N LYS A 105 -1.99 12.03 -16.02
CA LYS A 105 -2.02 13.18 -15.11
C LYS A 105 -3.47 13.51 -14.83
N GLY A 106 -3.86 13.42 -13.57
CA GLY A 106 -5.19 13.82 -13.12
C GLY A 106 -5.38 15.35 -13.20
N PRO A 107 -6.63 15.83 -13.14
CA PRO A 107 -6.93 17.23 -12.88
C PRO A 107 -6.55 17.63 -11.45
N ASP A 108 -6.53 18.93 -11.17
CA ASP A 108 -6.31 19.46 -9.82
C ASP A 108 -7.32 18.85 -8.82
N ILE A 109 -6.83 18.48 -7.63
CA ILE A 109 -7.65 17.91 -6.54
C ILE A 109 -8.30 16.57 -6.91
N SER A 110 -7.69 15.78 -7.77
CA SER A 110 -8.10 14.40 -8.02
C SER A 110 -7.21 13.42 -7.26
N TRP A 111 -7.75 12.24 -6.94
CA TRP A 111 -7.04 11.24 -6.16
C TRP A 111 -7.01 9.89 -6.89
N VAL A 112 -5.82 9.31 -6.99
CA VAL A 112 -5.61 7.91 -7.32
C VAL A 112 -5.15 7.21 -6.05
N TYR A 113 -5.90 6.22 -5.58
CA TYR A 113 -5.61 5.53 -4.32
C TYR A 113 -4.86 4.24 -4.54
N TYR A 114 -5.30 3.44 -5.49
CA TYR A 114 -4.81 2.08 -5.72
C TYR A 114 -4.67 1.82 -7.20
N LEU A 115 -3.71 0.97 -7.55
CA LEU A 115 -3.53 0.49 -8.91
C LEU A 115 -3.13 -0.98 -8.91
N SER A 116 -3.51 -1.70 -9.97
CA SER A 116 -3.00 -3.03 -10.29
C SER A 116 -2.83 -3.16 -11.80
N VAL A 117 -1.69 -3.68 -12.23
CA VAL A 117 -1.38 -3.85 -13.66
C VAL A 117 -1.94 -5.18 -14.13
N ALA A 118 -2.58 -5.17 -15.30
CA ALA A 118 -3.10 -6.37 -15.95
C ALA A 118 -1.95 -7.32 -16.35
N PRO A 119 -2.16 -8.64 -16.33
CA PRO A 119 -1.09 -9.61 -16.63
C PRO A 119 -0.55 -9.53 -18.06
N ASP A 120 -1.26 -8.88 -18.98
CA ASP A 120 -0.79 -8.60 -20.34
C ASP A 120 0.13 -7.36 -20.41
N ASN A 121 0.33 -6.65 -19.30
CA ASN A 121 1.11 -5.42 -19.17
C ASN A 121 0.68 -4.25 -20.08
N LYS A 122 -0.58 -4.26 -20.54
CA LYS A 122 -1.13 -3.20 -21.41
C LYS A 122 -2.08 -2.27 -20.71
N LEU A 123 -2.73 -2.76 -19.66
CA LEU A 123 -3.76 -2.05 -18.92
C LEU A 123 -3.39 -1.99 -17.44
N LEU A 124 -3.90 -0.98 -16.76
CA LEU A 124 -4.02 -1.00 -15.31
C LEU A 124 -5.47 -0.75 -14.90
N VAL A 125 -5.88 -1.28 -13.77
CA VAL A 125 -7.07 -0.86 -13.05
C VAL A 125 -6.65 0.07 -11.92
N MET A 126 -7.42 1.13 -11.68
CA MET A 126 -7.16 2.06 -10.58
C MET A 126 -8.44 2.50 -9.89
N SER A 127 -8.33 2.84 -8.61
CA SER A 127 -9.35 3.54 -7.86
C SER A 127 -9.10 5.04 -7.97
N TYR A 128 -10.03 5.78 -8.57
CA TYR A 128 -9.84 7.16 -8.95
C TYR A 128 -11.09 8.00 -8.69
N THR A 129 -10.94 9.20 -8.13
CA THR A 129 -12.08 10.09 -7.82
C THR A 129 -12.48 11.03 -8.95
N GLY A 130 -11.67 11.16 -9.99
CA GLY A 130 -11.88 12.19 -10.98
C GLY A 130 -11.66 13.62 -10.44
N ALA A 131 -12.09 14.61 -11.22
CA ALA A 131 -12.12 15.99 -10.75
C ALA A 131 -13.31 16.19 -9.81
N PRO A 132 -13.14 16.89 -8.66
CA PRO A 132 -14.25 17.23 -7.80
C PRO A 132 -15.33 17.98 -8.58
N GLN A 133 -16.52 17.47 -8.56
CA GLN A 133 -17.66 18.20 -9.09
C GLN A 133 -18.46 18.82 -7.94
N ALA A 134 -18.92 20.05 -8.12
CA ALA A 134 -19.76 20.69 -7.12
C ALA A 134 -20.98 19.79 -6.81
N ASN A 135 -21.09 19.35 -5.55
CA ASN A 135 -22.15 18.48 -5.02
C ASN A 135 -22.02 16.98 -5.31
N THR A 136 -20.91 16.47 -5.85
CA THR A 136 -20.62 15.04 -5.82
C THR A 136 -19.58 14.72 -4.74
N PRO A 137 -19.75 13.66 -3.95
CA PRO A 137 -18.70 13.22 -3.04
C PRO A 137 -17.48 12.74 -3.83
N ASP A 138 -16.30 12.91 -3.23
CA ASP A 138 -15.04 12.39 -3.75
C ASP A 138 -14.95 10.88 -3.51
N ASN A 139 -15.90 10.13 -4.06
CA ASN A 139 -15.91 8.68 -3.91
C ASN A 139 -15.04 8.04 -5.01
N PRO A 140 -14.11 7.16 -4.64
CA PRO A 140 -13.33 6.44 -5.61
C PRO A 140 -14.20 5.47 -6.41
N GLU A 141 -14.02 5.53 -7.71
CA GLU A 141 -14.62 4.66 -8.73
C GLU A 141 -13.53 3.79 -9.35
N LEU A 142 -13.89 2.71 -10.02
CA LEU A 142 -12.92 1.89 -10.75
C LEU A 142 -12.80 2.32 -12.20
N TYR A 143 -11.56 2.58 -12.59
CA TYR A 143 -11.19 2.92 -13.98
C TYR A 143 -10.15 1.95 -14.52
N VAL A 144 -10.17 1.74 -15.81
CA VAL A 144 -9.12 1.04 -16.57
C VAL A 144 -8.39 2.07 -17.43
N LEU A 145 -7.05 2.01 -17.40
CA LEU A 145 -6.16 2.92 -18.13
C LEU A 145 -5.19 2.11 -19.00
N PRO A 146 -5.07 2.40 -20.32
CA PRO A 146 -3.99 1.89 -21.15
C PRO A 146 -2.63 2.45 -20.69
N LEU A 147 -1.64 1.56 -20.48
CA LEU A 147 -0.29 1.94 -20.03
C LEU A 147 0.54 2.65 -21.09
N ASP A 148 0.12 2.62 -22.34
CA ASP A 148 0.76 3.36 -23.45
C ASP A 148 0.30 4.83 -23.55
N GLY A 149 -0.59 5.27 -22.68
CA GLY A 149 -1.14 6.63 -22.68
C GLY A 149 -2.03 6.94 -23.90
N SER A 150 -2.39 5.95 -24.70
CA SER A 150 -3.12 6.13 -25.97
C SER A 150 -4.56 6.62 -25.78
N LYS A 151 -5.13 6.40 -24.60
CA LYS A 151 -6.52 6.78 -24.27
C LYS A 151 -6.61 7.25 -22.81
N PRO A 152 -7.60 8.13 -22.51
CA PRO A 152 -7.89 8.50 -21.12
C PRO A 152 -8.44 7.29 -20.33
N PRO A 153 -8.45 7.38 -18.99
CA PRO A 153 -9.08 6.38 -18.15
C PRO A 153 -10.53 6.12 -18.55
N GLN A 154 -10.91 4.86 -18.62
CA GLN A 154 -12.27 4.43 -18.92
C GLN A 154 -12.93 3.92 -17.65
N LEU A 155 -14.10 4.47 -17.33
CA LEU A 155 -14.90 4.05 -16.20
C LEU A 155 -15.30 2.58 -16.34
N LEU A 156 -14.99 1.77 -15.34
CA LEU A 156 -15.34 0.36 -15.26
C LEU A 156 -16.55 0.12 -14.34
N VAL A 157 -16.52 0.72 -13.16
CA VAL A 157 -17.61 0.64 -12.17
C VAL A 157 -17.83 2.03 -11.58
N ALA A 158 -19.05 2.51 -11.69
CA ALA A 158 -19.53 3.74 -11.07
C ALA A 158 -20.34 3.44 -9.81
N PRO A 159 -20.23 4.25 -8.75
CA PRO A 159 -21.14 4.16 -7.61
C PRO A 159 -22.59 4.36 -8.02
N ALA A 160 -23.50 3.52 -7.51
CA ALA A 160 -24.92 3.72 -7.68
C ALA A 160 -25.49 4.80 -6.75
N SER A 161 -24.76 5.16 -5.72
CA SER A 161 -25.09 6.22 -4.75
C SER A 161 -23.84 6.94 -4.26
N GLN A 162 -24.04 8.13 -3.68
CA GLN A 162 -22.98 8.96 -3.11
C GLN A 162 -22.30 8.36 -1.87
N SER A 163 -22.78 7.24 -1.36
CA SER A 163 -22.21 6.55 -0.20
C SER A 163 -21.35 5.35 -0.56
N GLU A 164 -21.33 4.98 -1.83
CA GLU A 164 -20.58 3.82 -2.31
C GLU A 164 -19.16 4.20 -2.72
N GLN A 165 -18.23 3.31 -2.43
CA GLN A 165 -16.82 3.43 -2.79
C GLN A 165 -16.30 2.10 -3.32
N TYR A 166 -15.40 2.19 -4.29
CA TYR A 166 -14.73 1.06 -4.92
C TYR A 166 -13.22 1.28 -4.86
N THR A 167 -12.52 0.44 -4.09
CA THR A 167 -11.09 0.61 -3.83
C THR A 167 -10.32 -0.70 -3.98
N GLN A 168 -9.00 -0.64 -3.84
CA GLN A 168 -8.10 -1.79 -3.72
C GLN A 168 -8.29 -2.84 -4.82
N ALA A 169 -8.41 -2.36 -6.06
CA ALA A 169 -8.60 -3.24 -7.19
C ALA A 169 -7.33 -4.06 -7.50
N GLU A 170 -7.52 -5.34 -7.81
CA GLU A 170 -6.48 -6.31 -8.13
C GLU A 170 -6.88 -7.18 -9.32
N TRP A 171 -6.01 -7.29 -10.32
CA TRP A 171 -6.20 -8.22 -11.43
C TRP A 171 -5.95 -9.66 -11.01
N SER A 172 -6.79 -10.59 -11.51
CA SER A 172 -6.42 -11.99 -11.47
C SER A 172 -5.24 -12.27 -12.41
N PRO A 173 -4.32 -13.20 -12.07
CA PRO A 173 -3.16 -13.52 -12.90
C PRO A 173 -3.49 -14.02 -14.32
N ASP A 174 -4.70 -14.55 -14.53
CA ASP A 174 -5.19 -14.97 -15.85
C ASP A 174 -5.93 -13.87 -16.62
N GLY A 175 -6.06 -12.67 -16.02
CA GLY A 175 -6.71 -11.51 -16.62
C GLY A 175 -8.23 -11.59 -16.76
N LYS A 176 -8.87 -12.64 -16.22
CA LYS A 176 -10.32 -12.83 -16.39
C LYS A 176 -11.18 -12.11 -15.37
N TYR A 177 -10.59 -11.75 -14.22
CA TYR A 177 -11.31 -11.12 -13.12
C TYR A 177 -10.55 -9.90 -12.60
N ILE A 178 -11.34 -8.94 -12.09
CA ILE A 178 -10.86 -7.86 -11.24
C ILE A 178 -11.51 -8.06 -9.87
N TYR A 179 -10.68 -8.19 -8.83
CA TYR A 179 -11.09 -8.16 -7.43
C TYR A 179 -11.06 -6.73 -6.95
N TYR A 180 -11.96 -6.34 -6.07
CA TYR A 180 -11.99 -5.00 -5.51
C TYR A 180 -12.70 -4.99 -4.16
N VAL A 181 -12.50 -3.92 -3.41
CA VAL A 181 -13.20 -3.65 -2.16
C VAL A 181 -14.35 -2.69 -2.42
N TYR A 182 -15.51 -3.08 -1.98
CA TYR A 182 -16.72 -2.28 -1.93
C TYR A 182 -17.04 -1.85 -0.51
N ASN A 183 -17.47 -0.61 -0.34
CA ASN A 183 -17.97 -0.07 0.89
C ASN A 183 -19.19 0.83 0.61
N ASN A 184 -20.19 0.79 1.50
CA ASN A 184 -21.33 1.70 1.46
C ASN A 184 -21.59 2.29 2.85
N TYR A 185 -21.23 3.55 3.05
CA TYR A 185 -21.34 4.23 4.35
C TYR A 185 -22.76 4.40 4.86
N GLN A 186 -23.80 4.38 4.01
CA GLN A 186 -25.19 4.49 4.44
C GLN A 186 -25.74 3.21 5.04
N ASN A 187 -25.15 2.08 4.66
CA ASN A 187 -25.58 0.74 5.09
C ASN A 187 -24.79 0.22 6.29
N GLN A 188 -24.11 1.11 7.03
CA GLN A 188 -23.35 0.72 8.21
C GLN A 188 -24.30 0.37 9.34
N PRO A 189 -24.17 -0.79 9.98
CA PRO A 189 -24.87 -1.10 11.22
C PRO A 189 -24.53 -0.08 12.32
N THR A 190 -25.51 0.33 13.08
CA THR A 190 -25.35 1.40 14.10
C THR A 190 -24.50 0.97 15.31
N ASP A 191 -24.28 -0.32 15.48
CA ASP A 191 -23.47 -0.93 16.54
C ASP A 191 -22.02 -1.19 16.13
N GLN A 192 -21.64 -0.83 14.90
CA GLN A 192 -20.27 -0.96 14.38
C GLN A 192 -19.55 0.38 14.37
N HIS A 193 -18.28 0.35 14.77
CA HIS A 193 -17.44 1.55 14.81
C HIS A 193 -16.62 1.75 13.53
N TYR A 194 -16.41 0.68 12.76
CA TYR A 194 -15.57 0.68 11.56
C TYR A 194 -16.40 0.38 10.31
N PRO A 195 -15.97 0.89 9.13
CA PRO A 195 -16.67 0.65 7.88
C PRO A 195 -16.79 -0.84 7.53
N LEU A 196 -17.92 -1.21 6.95
CA LEU A 196 -18.18 -2.55 6.46
C LEU A 196 -17.59 -2.70 5.06
N TYR A 197 -16.36 -3.19 4.99
CA TYR A 197 -15.70 -3.51 3.74
C TYR A 197 -16.09 -4.90 3.25
N GLN A 198 -16.26 -5.03 1.92
CA GLN A 198 -16.58 -6.30 1.27
C GLN A 198 -15.69 -6.50 0.05
N ILE A 199 -15.15 -7.69 -0.12
CA ILE A 199 -14.41 -8.05 -1.33
C ILE A 199 -15.40 -8.62 -2.34
N TYR A 200 -15.36 -8.06 -3.54
CA TYR A 200 -16.05 -8.57 -4.73
C TYR A 200 -15.03 -8.94 -5.80
N ARG A 201 -15.44 -9.78 -6.74
CA ARG A 201 -14.78 -9.94 -8.02
C ARG A 201 -15.78 -9.77 -9.15
N MET A 202 -15.32 -9.25 -10.27
CA MET A 202 -16.12 -9.16 -11.49
C MET A 202 -15.37 -9.72 -12.69
N PRO A 203 -16.04 -10.41 -13.63
CA PRO A 203 -15.42 -10.79 -14.88
C PRO A 203 -15.01 -9.56 -15.69
N TYR A 204 -13.85 -9.62 -16.33
CA TYR A 204 -13.39 -8.57 -17.25
C TYR A 204 -13.44 -9.07 -18.69
N PRO A 205 -13.87 -8.25 -19.68
CA PRO A 205 -14.19 -6.83 -19.59
C PRO A 205 -15.60 -6.52 -19.07
N SER A 206 -16.46 -7.50 -18.86
CA SER A 206 -17.82 -7.28 -18.39
C SER A 206 -18.39 -8.54 -17.74
N GLY A 207 -19.29 -8.37 -16.78
CA GLY A 207 -19.99 -9.45 -16.09
C GLY A 207 -20.61 -8.96 -14.79
N GLN A 208 -21.39 -9.83 -14.13
CA GLN A 208 -21.99 -9.52 -12.85
C GLN A 208 -20.95 -9.70 -11.73
N PRO A 209 -20.84 -8.73 -10.81
CA PRO A 209 -20.00 -8.87 -9.64
C PRO A 209 -20.48 -10.00 -8.73
N GLU A 210 -19.53 -10.70 -8.14
CA GLU A 210 -19.75 -11.78 -7.16
C GLU A 210 -19.07 -11.41 -5.85
N LYS A 211 -19.78 -11.49 -4.73
CA LYS A 211 -19.20 -11.23 -3.40
C LYS A 211 -18.34 -12.40 -2.97
N ILE A 212 -17.11 -12.11 -2.54
CA ILE A 212 -16.09 -13.08 -2.12
C ILE A 212 -15.97 -13.15 -0.61
N ALA A 213 -15.96 -12.01 0.08
CA ALA A 213 -15.83 -11.97 1.53
C ALA A 213 -16.52 -10.75 2.13
N ASP A 214 -17.03 -10.91 3.35
CA ASP A 214 -17.55 -9.83 4.19
C ASP A 214 -16.48 -9.35 5.19
N GLN A 215 -16.56 -8.08 5.60
CA GLN A 215 -15.65 -7.45 6.55
C GLN A 215 -14.18 -7.67 6.17
N ALA A 216 -13.89 -7.52 4.88
CA ALA A 216 -12.66 -7.91 4.26
C ALA A 216 -12.14 -6.84 3.29
N PHE A 217 -10.83 -6.67 3.27
CA PHE A 217 -10.13 -5.72 2.41
C PHE A 217 -8.71 -6.21 2.08
N TRP A 218 -7.98 -5.54 1.21
CA TRP A 218 -6.67 -5.94 0.70
C TRP A 218 -6.66 -7.31 0.02
N PRO A 219 -7.50 -7.53 -1.00
CA PRO A 219 -7.44 -8.78 -1.76
C PRO A 219 -6.13 -8.86 -2.55
N ARG A 220 -5.42 -9.98 -2.43
CA ARG A 220 -4.22 -10.29 -3.22
C ARG A 220 -4.22 -11.75 -3.61
N LEU A 221 -3.98 -12.00 -4.88
CA LEU A 221 -3.95 -13.37 -5.41
C LEU A 221 -2.55 -13.98 -5.37
N SER A 222 -2.50 -15.30 -5.19
CA SER A 222 -1.29 -16.07 -5.44
C SER A 222 -0.89 -15.97 -6.92
N SER A 223 0.39 -16.17 -7.22
CA SER A 223 0.90 -16.01 -8.60
C SER A 223 0.26 -16.97 -9.62
N ASP A 224 -0.30 -18.09 -9.16
CA ASP A 224 -1.06 -19.06 -9.97
C ASP A 224 -2.56 -18.75 -10.02
N GLY A 225 -3.02 -17.73 -9.28
CA GLY A 225 -4.43 -17.35 -9.20
C GLY A 225 -5.34 -18.30 -8.43
N SER A 226 -4.81 -19.32 -7.77
CA SER A 226 -5.62 -20.33 -7.08
C SER A 226 -6.07 -19.91 -5.69
N GLN A 227 -5.31 -19.06 -5.01
CA GLN A 227 -5.56 -18.60 -3.65
C GLN A 227 -5.69 -17.09 -3.57
N LEU A 228 -6.45 -16.64 -2.58
CA LEU A 228 -6.64 -15.25 -2.21
C LEU A 228 -6.17 -15.07 -0.76
N VAL A 229 -5.31 -14.08 -0.52
CA VAL A 229 -5.02 -13.56 0.82
C VAL A 229 -5.73 -12.22 0.99
N TYR A 230 -6.27 -11.97 2.16
CA TYR A 230 -6.93 -10.71 2.50
C TYR A 230 -6.87 -10.43 4.00
N ILE A 231 -7.18 -9.21 4.37
CA ILE A 231 -7.38 -8.81 5.76
C ILE A 231 -8.87 -8.85 6.07
N SER A 232 -9.23 -9.46 7.20
CA SER A 232 -10.55 -9.31 7.80
C SER A 232 -10.42 -8.47 9.06
N MET A 233 -11.31 -7.50 9.22
CA MET A 233 -11.34 -6.58 10.35
C MET A 233 -12.56 -6.86 11.22
N ASP A 234 -12.34 -6.96 12.53
CA ASP A 234 -13.42 -6.97 13.50
C ASP A 234 -14.07 -5.57 13.54
N PRO A 235 -15.35 -5.44 13.20
CA PRO A 235 -16.00 -4.14 13.04
C PRO A 235 -16.25 -3.39 14.34
N VAL A 236 -16.08 -4.04 15.48
CA VAL A 236 -16.25 -3.44 16.81
C VAL A 236 -14.92 -2.98 17.39
N THR A 237 -13.89 -3.84 17.28
CA THR A 237 -12.58 -3.61 17.88
C THR A 237 -11.55 -3.03 16.93
N GLY A 238 -11.78 -3.09 15.60
CA GLY A 238 -10.81 -2.68 14.57
C GLY A 238 -9.62 -3.61 14.42
N LYS A 239 -9.60 -4.77 15.11
CA LYS A 239 -8.49 -5.72 15.03
C LYS A 239 -8.47 -6.44 13.70
N ASN A 240 -7.31 -6.45 13.08
CA ASN A 240 -7.09 -7.05 11.77
C ASN A 240 -6.53 -8.47 11.89
N LYS A 241 -6.98 -9.35 11.00
CA LYS A 241 -6.49 -10.73 10.89
C LYS A 241 -6.27 -11.08 9.41
N ILE A 242 -5.22 -11.84 9.14
CA ILE A 242 -4.94 -12.36 7.80
C ILE A 242 -5.80 -13.61 7.57
N PHE A 243 -6.47 -13.65 6.43
CA PHE A 243 -7.18 -14.83 5.95
C PHE A 243 -6.61 -15.30 4.62
N ILE A 244 -6.66 -16.60 4.40
CA ILE A 244 -6.35 -17.24 3.13
C ILE A 244 -7.57 -18.06 2.72
N ALA A 245 -7.97 -17.95 1.47
CA ALA A 245 -9.08 -18.68 0.87
C ALA A 245 -8.70 -19.16 -0.53
N ASN A 246 -9.56 -19.99 -1.14
CA ASN A 246 -9.54 -20.16 -2.59
C ASN A 246 -9.88 -18.83 -3.27
N ALA A 247 -9.52 -18.66 -4.53
CA ALA A 247 -9.79 -17.44 -5.29
C ALA A 247 -11.29 -17.08 -5.40
N ASP A 248 -12.18 -18.05 -5.23
CA ASP A 248 -13.63 -17.86 -5.19
C ASP A 248 -14.19 -17.53 -3.78
N GLY A 249 -13.31 -17.35 -2.79
CA GLY A 249 -13.67 -17.10 -1.40
C GLY A 249 -13.98 -18.36 -0.59
N SER A 250 -14.09 -19.52 -1.20
CA SER A 250 -14.34 -20.77 -0.49
C SER A 250 -13.13 -21.20 0.36
N ASN A 251 -13.39 -22.08 1.36
CA ASN A 251 -12.34 -22.61 2.25
C ASN A 251 -11.52 -21.53 2.98
N ALA A 252 -12.14 -20.40 3.30
CA ALA A 252 -11.48 -19.32 4.03
C ALA A 252 -11.02 -19.78 5.43
N ARG A 253 -9.77 -19.50 5.76
CA ARG A 253 -9.18 -19.80 7.06
C ARG A 253 -8.33 -18.66 7.57
N MET A 254 -8.36 -18.40 8.85
CA MET A 254 -7.49 -17.45 9.50
C MET A 254 -6.05 -17.97 9.56
N LEU A 255 -5.09 -17.11 9.29
CA LEU A 255 -3.67 -17.37 9.46
C LEU A 255 -3.26 -16.96 10.88
N ASN A 256 -3.03 -17.92 11.75
CA ASN A 256 -2.71 -17.66 13.14
C ASN A 256 -1.27 -17.18 13.30
N ILE A 257 -1.10 -15.96 13.84
CA ILE A 257 0.18 -15.45 14.30
C ILE A 257 0.34 -15.89 15.76
N THR A 258 1.44 -16.56 16.08
CA THR A 258 1.76 -17.04 17.42
C THR A 258 3.05 -16.39 17.94
N GLY A 259 3.30 -16.51 19.23
CA GLY A 259 4.47 -15.92 19.90
C GLY A 259 4.11 -14.65 20.68
N ALA A 260 5.15 -13.97 21.19
CA ALA A 260 4.98 -12.80 22.04
C ALA A 260 4.49 -11.54 21.26
N TRP A 261 4.77 -11.47 19.96
CA TRP A 261 4.34 -10.38 19.09
C TRP A 261 3.14 -10.84 18.26
N ASN A 262 1.99 -10.24 18.51
CA ASN A 262 0.75 -10.48 17.79
C ASN A 262 0.07 -9.13 17.56
N PRO A 263 0.33 -8.46 16.44
CA PRO A 263 -0.17 -7.13 16.18
C PRO A 263 -1.68 -7.12 15.95
N ASP A 264 -2.34 -6.10 16.46
CA ASP A 264 -3.77 -5.86 16.22
C ASP A 264 -4.01 -5.17 14.85
N ILE A 265 -3.00 -4.48 14.32
CA ILE A 265 -3.03 -3.77 13.05
C ILE A 265 -2.05 -4.44 12.09
N ILE A 266 -2.60 -5.00 11.04
CA ILE A 266 -1.90 -5.71 9.96
C ILE A 266 -2.45 -5.20 8.65
N ASP A 267 -1.60 -5.04 7.62
CA ASP A 267 -2.02 -4.44 6.36
C ASP A 267 -1.24 -4.96 5.16
N ALA A 268 -1.75 -4.67 3.96
CA ALA A 268 -1.13 -4.92 2.66
C ALA A 268 -0.48 -6.32 2.50
N PRO A 269 -1.19 -7.42 2.79
CA PRO A 269 -0.63 -8.76 2.67
C PRO A 269 -0.39 -9.12 1.20
N ILE A 270 0.71 -9.82 0.92
CA ILE A 270 1.00 -10.43 -0.38
C ILE A 270 1.54 -11.84 -0.17
N PHE A 271 1.36 -12.72 -1.13
CA PHE A 271 2.10 -13.98 -1.15
C PHE A 271 3.60 -13.70 -1.37
N SER A 272 4.46 -14.47 -0.71
CA SER A 272 5.90 -14.43 -1.02
C SER A 272 6.16 -14.94 -2.45
N PRO A 273 7.28 -14.55 -3.10
CA PRO A 273 7.59 -14.97 -4.46
C PRO A 273 7.63 -16.48 -4.68
N ASP A 274 7.99 -17.24 -3.66
CA ASP A 274 7.99 -18.71 -3.66
C ASP A 274 6.63 -19.34 -3.29
N GLY A 275 5.66 -18.52 -2.88
CA GLY A 275 4.32 -18.94 -2.49
C GLY A 275 4.27 -19.72 -1.17
N GLN A 276 5.31 -19.71 -0.34
CA GLN A 276 5.36 -20.49 0.90
C GLN A 276 4.97 -19.68 2.15
N SER A 277 4.91 -18.36 2.03
CA SER A 277 4.58 -17.45 3.14
C SER A 277 3.74 -16.26 2.67
N ILE A 278 3.19 -15.54 3.64
CA ILE A 278 2.58 -14.23 3.44
C ILE A 278 3.54 -13.17 3.97
N ILE A 279 3.83 -12.17 3.14
CA ILE A 279 4.53 -10.95 3.53
C ILE A 279 3.46 -9.88 3.78
N PHE A 280 3.58 -9.14 4.88
CA PHE A 280 2.57 -8.16 5.28
C PHE A 280 3.21 -6.99 6.02
N SER A 281 2.53 -5.87 6.02
CA SER A 281 2.90 -4.68 6.79
C SER A 281 2.29 -4.76 8.19
N ALA A 282 3.07 -4.41 9.21
CA ALA A 282 2.57 -4.28 10.57
C ALA A 282 3.47 -3.38 11.42
N LEU A 283 2.92 -2.90 12.54
CA LEU A 283 3.60 -2.01 13.48
C LEU A 283 4.93 -2.60 13.97
N SER A 284 5.94 -1.76 14.03
CA SER A 284 7.24 -2.11 14.59
C SER A 284 7.15 -2.35 16.11
N PRO A 285 7.68 -3.47 16.66
CA PRO A 285 7.52 -3.83 18.08
C PRO A 285 8.19 -2.86 19.06
N GLN A 286 9.06 -1.97 18.62
CA GLN A 286 9.78 -1.01 19.47
C GLN A 286 9.07 0.33 19.65
N GLN A 287 7.85 0.48 19.13
CA GLN A 287 7.03 1.67 19.34
C GLN A 287 5.65 1.25 19.84
N SER A 288 5.38 1.52 21.12
CA SER A 288 4.00 1.80 21.49
C SER A 288 3.66 3.12 20.83
N TYR A 289 2.73 3.12 19.89
CA TYR A 289 2.14 4.36 19.39
C TYR A 289 1.39 5.00 20.57
N GLU A 290 1.94 6.06 21.09
CA GLU A 290 1.24 6.94 22.00
C GLU A 290 0.70 8.11 21.17
N PRO A 291 -0.63 8.21 20.98
CA PRO A 291 -1.20 9.34 20.28
C PRO A 291 -0.72 10.64 20.92
N SER A 292 -0.30 11.59 20.09
CA SER A 292 0.08 12.91 20.57
C SER A 292 -1.08 13.56 21.35
N TRP A 293 -0.78 14.52 22.22
CA TRP A 293 -1.82 15.21 22.96
C TRP A 293 -2.84 15.89 22.03
N LEU A 294 -2.41 16.30 20.84
CA LEU A 294 -3.24 16.92 19.81
C LEU A 294 -4.19 15.89 19.16
N GLU A 295 -3.72 14.70 18.87
CA GLU A 295 -4.54 13.60 18.33
C GLU A 295 -5.57 13.15 19.37
N LYS A 296 -5.17 13.02 20.65
CA LYS A 296 -6.09 12.75 21.77
C LYS A 296 -7.16 13.85 21.93
N LEU A 297 -6.77 15.13 21.75
CA LEU A 297 -7.68 16.26 21.85
C LEU A 297 -8.67 16.32 20.69
N MET A 298 -8.23 15.95 19.48
CA MET A 298 -9.08 15.96 18.28
C MET A 298 -9.93 14.69 18.15
N GLY A 299 -9.79 13.73 19.05
CA GLY A 299 -10.51 12.45 18.98
C GLY A 299 -10.18 11.66 17.70
N ILE A 300 -8.98 11.83 17.15
CA ILE A 300 -8.52 11.07 16.00
C ILE A 300 -8.17 9.68 16.53
N GLU A 301 -9.08 8.75 16.36
CA GLU A 301 -8.77 7.33 16.46
C GLU A 301 -8.00 6.95 15.19
N VAL A 302 -6.70 6.65 15.34
CA VAL A 302 -5.85 6.21 14.22
C VAL A 302 -6.28 4.79 13.85
N ALA A 303 -7.32 4.72 13.04
CA ALA A 303 -7.90 3.45 12.59
C ALA A 303 -7.21 2.86 11.35
N GLU A 304 -6.28 3.59 10.73
CA GLU A 304 -5.64 3.14 9.49
C GLU A 304 -4.16 2.82 9.72
N ALA A 305 -3.79 1.56 9.47
CA ALA A 305 -2.39 1.08 9.52
C ALA A 305 -1.44 1.92 8.66
N HIS A 306 -1.97 2.60 7.65
CA HIS A 306 -1.22 3.44 6.71
C HIS A 306 -0.59 4.70 7.33
N SER A 307 -1.06 5.15 8.49
CA SER A 307 -0.51 6.30 9.21
C SER A 307 0.44 5.91 10.36
N ILE A 308 0.62 4.60 10.60
CA ILE A 308 1.45 4.08 11.68
C ILE A 308 2.79 3.59 11.12
N PRO A 309 3.93 4.00 11.71
CA PRO A 309 5.25 3.49 11.30
C PRO A 309 5.31 1.96 11.36
N SER A 310 5.45 1.34 10.21
CA SER A 310 5.37 -0.10 10.02
C SER A 310 6.61 -0.66 9.35
N ASP A 311 6.74 -1.97 9.41
CA ASP A 311 7.77 -2.76 8.76
C ASP A 311 7.15 -3.93 8.00
N TRP A 312 7.92 -4.50 7.09
CA TRP A 312 7.58 -5.76 6.45
C TRP A 312 7.87 -6.93 7.37
N TRP A 313 6.91 -7.85 7.42
CA TRP A 313 6.96 -9.10 8.16
C TRP A 313 6.60 -10.27 7.25
N SER A 314 7.05 -11.47 7.60
CA SER A 314 6.71 -12.70 6.88
C SER A 314 6.18 -13.75 7.86
N ILE A 315 5.20 -14.54 7.42
CA ILE A 315 4.64 -15.67 8.16
C ILE A 315 4.40 -16.85 7.22
N PRO A 316 4.77 -18.09 7.60
CA PRO A 316 4.48 -19.27 6.79
C PRO A 316 2.97 -19.46 6.53
N LEU A 317 2.59 -20.05 5.38
CA LEU A 317 1.18 -20.33 5.07
C LEU A 317 0.49 -21.23 6.11
N ALA A 318 1.25 -22.02 6.84
CA ALA A 318 0.71 -22.83 7.95
C ALA A 318 0.38 -22.01 9.21
N GLY A 319 0.78 -20.73 9.25
CA GLY A 319 0.78 -19.91 10.46
C GLY A 319 2.04 -20.12 11.31
N GLY A 320 2.07 -19.55 12.50
CA GLY A 320 3.19 -19.68 13.42
C GLY A 320 3.77 -18.32 13.83
N VAL A 321 5.07 -18.30 14.11
CA VAL A 321 5.77 -17.07 14.50
C VAL A 321 6.09 -16.24 13.27
N ALA A 322 5.68 -14.98 13.27
CA ALA A 322 6.05 -14.04 12.22
C ALA A 322 7.50 -13.54 12.40
N THR A 323 8.20 -13.40 11.28
CA THR A 323 9.57 -12.90 11.22
C THR A 323 9.60 -11.50 10.63
N ARG A 324 10.25 -10.57 11.30
CA ARG A 324 10.45 -9.21 10.81
C ARG A 324 11.50 -9.20 9.69
N LEU A 325 11.16 -8.62 8.52
CA LEU A 325 12.04 -8.53 7.36
C LEU A 325 12.80 -7.21 7.30
N THR A 326 12.20 -6.11 7.77
CA THR A 326 12.79 -4.77 7.61
C THR A 326 12.76 -3.95 8.90
N SER A 327 13.49 -2.84 8.91
CA SER A 327 13.45 -1.81 9.95
C SER A 327 13.26 -0.43 9.31
N LEU A 328 12.35 -0.32 8.35
CA LEU A 328 12.10 0.90 7.59
C LEU A 328 11.37 1.95 8.41
N ARG A 329 10.45 1.51 9.28
CA ARG A 329 9.62 2.39 10.12
C ARG A 329 8.96 3.51 9.31
N THR A 330 8.36 3.13 8.20
CA THR A 330 7.68 4.07 7.30
C THR A 330 6.18 3.79 7.26
N VAL A 331 5.41 4.77 6.83
CA VAL A 331 3.96 4.66 6.73
C VAL A 331 3.55 4.22 5.33
N GLY A 332 2.43 3.48 5.24
CA GLY A 332 1.82 3.13 3.96
C GLY A 332 2.71 2.20 3.11
N LEU A 333 3.08 1.04 3.65
CA LEU A 333 3.87 0.04 2.92
C LEU A 333 2.99 -0.76 1.96
N PHE A 334 3.23 -0.62 0.65
CA PHE A 334 2.59 -1.39 -0.42
C PHE A 334 3.66 -2.07 -1.27
N ALA A 335 3.37 -3.25 -1.81
CA ALA A 335 4.38 -4.03 -2.50
C ALA A 335 3.88 -4.69 -3.79
N SER A 336 4.84 -4.93 -4.69
CA SER A 336 4.70 -5.73 -5.91
C SER A 336 5.94 -6.61 -6.10
N ILE A 337 5.72 -7.82 -6.60
CA ILE A 337 6.80 -8.79 -6.87
C ILE A 337 7.31 -8.57 -8.29
N SER A 338 8.63 -8.63 -8.47
CA SER A 338 9.26 -8.61 -9.80
C SER A 338 8.82 -9.83 -10.65
N PRO A 339 8.74 -9.69 -11.98
CA PRO A 339 8.37 -10.81 -12.87
C PRO A 339 9.26 -12.03 -12.72
N ASP A 340 10.54 -11.85 -12.43
CA ASP A 340 11.53 -12.92 -12.18
C ASP A 340 11.48 -13.47 -10.74
N LYS A 341 10.61 -12.92 -9.89
CA LYS A 341 10.43 -13.29 -8.48
C LYS A 341 11.66 -13.08 -7.59
N GLN A 342 12.65 -12.31 -8.04
CA GLN A 342 13.89 -12.08 -7.31
C GLN A 342 13.84 -10.85 -6.37
N TYR A 343 12.87 -9.96 -6.59
CA TYR A 343 12.76 -8.70 -5.87
C TYR A 343 11.31 -8.38 -5.49
N ILE A 344 11.18 -7.53 -4.51
CA ILE A 344 9.94 -6.88 -4.11
C ILE A 344 10.16 -5.38 -4.26
N ALA A 345 9.33 -4.71 -5.08
CA ALA A 345 9.22 -3.27 -5.08
C ALA A 345 8.27 -2.84 -3.98
N SER A 346 8.60 -1.81 -3.24
CA SER A 346 7.75 -1.26 -2.19
C SER A 346 7.64 0.24 -2.30
N TYR A 347 6.43 0.74 -2.13
CA TYR A 347 6.11 2.16 -2.13
C TYR A 347 5.57 2.55 -0.76
N SER A 348 6.09 3.64 -0.21
CA SER A 348 5.71 4.16 1.11
C SER A 348 5.80 5.68 1.13
N GLY A 349 5.35 6.30 2.21
CA GLY A 349 5.57 7.73 2.46
C GLY A 349 7.05 8.14 2.47
N GLY A 350 7.96 7.21 2.75
CA GLY A 350 9.41 7.45 2.71
C GLY A 350 10.05 7.31 1.32
N GLY A 351 9.32 6.80 0.33
CA GLY A 351 9.82 6.65 -1.04
C GLY A 351 9.48 5.32 -1.71
N LEU A 352 9.97 5.18 -2.93
CA LEU A 352 9.92 3.96 -3.73
C LEU A 352 11.24 3.20 -3.61
N PHE A 353 11.19 1.95 -3.22
CA PHE A 353 12.39 1.12 -3.04
C PHE A 353 12.18 -0.32 -3.49
N VAL A 354 13.28 -1.04 -3.68
CA VAL A 354 13.30 -2.47 -3.95
C VAL A 354 14.11 -3.19 -2.88
N MET A 355 13.78 -4.45 -2.64
CA MET A 355 14.47 -5.32 -1.70
C MET A 355 14.42 -6.77 -2.18
N LYS A 356 15.25 -7.64 -1.60
CA LYS A 356 15.10 -9.09 -1.74
C LYS A 356 13.88 -9.58 -0.93
N PRO A 357 13.30 -10.75 -1.27
CA PRO A 357 12.14 -11.28 -0.56
C PRO A 357 12.36 -11.55 0.94
N ASP A 358 13.60 -11.71 1.36
CA ASP A 358 14.02 -11.86 2.76
C ASP A 358 14.22 -10.51 3.49
N GLY A 359 13.91 -9.38 2.83
CA GLY A 359 14.09 -8.04 3.36
C GLY A 359 15.51 -7.49 3.26
N SER A 360 16.45 -8.23 2.65
CA SER A 360 17.81 -7.76 2.44
C SER A 360 17.96 -6.88 1.20
N ASN A 361 19.12 -6.22 1.05
CA ASN A 361 19.50 -5.41 -0.12
C ASN A 361 18.46 -4.33 -0.46
N ILE A 362 18.01 -3.59 0.55
CA ILE A 362 17.06 -2.49 0.35
C ILE A 362 17.75 -1.36 -0.41
N THR A 363 17.19 -0.99 -1.55
CA THR A 363 17.69 0.09 -2.39
C THR A 363 16.58 1.12 -2.60
N MET A 364 16.82 2.37 -2.21
CA MET A 364 15.92 3.49 -2.46
C MET A 364 16.06 3.93 -3.92
N LEU A 365 14.98 3.85 -4.68
CA LEU A 365 14.92 4.26 -6.08
C LEU A 365 14.51 5.72 -6.23
N ILE A 366 13.47 6.13 -5.55
CA ILE A 366 12.96 7.51 -5.52
C ILE A 366 12.69 7.87 -4.06
N PRO A 367 13.44 8.83 -3.48
CA PRO A 367 13.18 9.32 -2.13
C PRO A 367 12.00 10.29 -2.11
N ASP A 368 11.37 10.42 -0.98
CA ASP A 368 10.34 11.43 -0.65
C ASP A 368 9.28 11.62 -1.76
N MET A 369 8.29 10.78 -1.75
CA MET A 369 7.16 10.82 -2.69
C MET A 369 6.07 11.83 -2.28
N GLY A 370 6.42 12.89 -1.56
CA GLY A 370 5.48 13.93 -1.13
C GLY A 370 4.50 13.47 -0.06
N GLY A 371 4.88 12.47 0.74
CA GLY A 371 4.04 11.95 1.83
C GLY A 371 2.86 11.07 1.37
N VAL A 372 2.77 10.79 0.08
CA VAL A 372 1.74 9.89 -0.46
C VAL A 372 2.33 8.49 -0.58
N ALA A 373 1.67 7.53 0.04
CA ALA A 373 1.93 6.12 -0.18
C ALA A 373 0.88 5.58 -1.16
N GLY A 374 1.27 4.63 -1.99
CA GLY A 374 0.36 4.06 -2.97
C GLY A 374 0.85 2.71 -3.48
N MET A 375 0.01 2.09 -4.29
CA MET A 375 0.35 0.82 -4.92
C MET A 375 1.44 1.02 -5.98
N VAL A 376 2.22 -0.01 -6.16
CA VAL A 376 3.22 -0.14 -7.22
C VAL A 376 2.96 -1.42 -8.00
N GLY A 377 3.11 -1.36 -9.33
CA GLY A 377 3.09 -2.53 -10.21
C GLY A 377 4.46 -2.74 -10.84
N TRP A 378 4.93 -3.97 -10.94
CA TRP A 378 6.17 -4.31 -11.65
C TRP A 378 5.83 -4.97 -12.97
N ILE A 379 6.33 -4.43 -14.07
CA ILE A 379 6.14 -4.94 -15.43
C ILE A 379 7.51 -5.24 -16.09
N PRO A 380 7.58 -6.20 -17.01
CA PRO A 380 8.80 -6.54 -17.73
C PRO A 380 9.46 -5.39 -18.49
#